data_08b519eecced901bcdd54e1a598c576f
#
_entry.id   08b519eecced901bcdd54e1a598c576f
#
_cell.length_a   1.000
_cell.length_b   1.000
_cell.length_c   1.000
_cell.angle_alpha   90.00
_cell.angle_beta   90.00
_cell.angle_gamma   90.00
#
_symmetry.space_group_name_H-M   'P 1'
#
loop_
_entity.id
_entity.type
_entity.pdbx_description
1 polymer ?
#
loop_
_entity_poly.entity_id
_entity_poly.type
_entity_poly.pdbx_seq_one_letter_code
_entity_poly.pdbx_strand_id
1 'polypeptide(L)'
;MKNGDQNTKFFHGTATQKKRKNFIKGLCDGNGVWQEDEEVFSTLLNDFYTNLFTSSNPQDLDRVLDGVNAVVTDNMRAELDRPCTSEEVGEAIKGMTPLKAPGPDGMPPLFFQTYWTDIGMNVSQVVLSCLNSRSILRSINHTFITLIPKVQNPERVSDFCPISLCNVIYKIISKEITNRLKPLLNSIIFENQSAFIADRLITDNILIAFESLHHMKNSCSGKKG
;
A
#
# COMPACT_ATOMS: atom_id res chain seq x y z
N MET A 1 -15.97 4.84 14.68
CA MET A 1 -15.98 5.40 16.03
C MET A 1 -15.54 6.86 15.93
N LYS A 2 -16.40 7.81 16.32
CA LYS A 2 -16.14 9.27 16.20
C LYS A 2 -15.11 9.82 17.20
N ASN A 3 -14.74 9.07 18.23
CA ASN A 3 -13.79 9.50 19.24
C ASN A 3 -12.60 8.55 19.20
N GLY A 4 -11.42 9.09 18.94
CA GLY A 4 -10.16 8.38 18.98
C GLY A 4 -9.90 7.69 20.32
N ASP A 5 -8.75 7.07 20.45
CA ASP A 5 -8.32 6.40 21.66
C ASP A 5 -8.43 7.35 22.87
N GLN A 6 -9.39 7.06 23.76
CA GLN A 6 -9.60 7.80 25.01
C GLN A 6 -8.92 7.09 26.18
N ASN A 7 -7.95 6.20 25.91
CA ASN A 7 -7.21 5.44 26.94
C ASN A 7 -8.13 4.67 27.90
N THR A 8 -9.25 4.13 27.36
CA THR A 8 -10.25 3.41 28.14
C THR A 8 -9.86 1.94 28.34
N LYS A 9 -10.39 1.31 29.39
CA LYS A 9 -10.22 -0.14 29.64
C LYS A 9 -10.61 -1.00 28.44
N PHE A 10 -11.60 -0.55 27.66
CA PHE A 10 -12.02 -1.23 26.42
C PHE A 10 -10.89 -1.24 25.36
N PHE A 11 -10.24 -0.10 25.14
CA PHE A 11 -9.13 -0.02 24.16
C PHE A 11 -7.93 -0.84 24.60
N HIS A 12 -7.58 -0.81 25.90
CA HIS A 12 -6.52 -1.64 26.45
C HIS A 12 -6.84 -3.14 26.33
N GLY A 13 -8.08 -3.54 26.62
CA GLY A 13 -8.55 -4.92 26.44
C GLY A 13 -8.45 -5.38 24.99
N THR A 14 -8.91 -4.54 24.06
CA THR A 14 -8.86 -4.82 22.62
C THR A 14 -7.43 -4.90 22.11
N ALA A 15 -6.55 -3.97 22.52
CA ALA A 15 -5.13 -3.95 22.15
C ALA A 15 -4.41 -5.21 22.66
N THR A 16 -4.64 -5.60 23.93
CA THR A 16 -4.07 -6.80 24.51
C THR A 16 -4.56 -8.08 23.80
N GLN A 17 -5.85 -8.16 23.47
CA GLN A 17 -6.40 -9.28 22.72
C GLN A 17 -5.79 -9.38 21.32
N LYS A 18 -5.65 -8.24 20.59
CA LYS A 18 -4.99 -8.19 19.27
C LYS A 18 -3.53 -8.59 19.38
N LYS A 19 -2.80 -8.11 20.39
CA LYS A 19 -1.40 -8.49 20.62
C LYS A 19 -1.25 -10.00 20.81
N ARG A 20 -2.13 -10.62 21.63
CA ARG A 20 -2.14 -12.08 21.83
C ARG A 20 -2.46 -12.84 20.55
N LYS A 21 -3.45 -12.37 19.79
CA LYS A 21 -3.86 -12.99 18.52
C LYS A 21 -2.78 -12.90 17.44
N ASN A 22 -2.04 -11.83 17.41
CA ASN A 22 -1.00 -11.59 16.39
C ASN A 22 0.38 -12.07 16.85
N PHE A 23 0.49 -12.64 18.05
CA PHE A 23 1.76 -13.17 18.55
C PHE A 23 2.14 -14.42 17.76
N ILE A 24 3.33 -14.43 17.18
CA ILE A 24 3.89 -15.55 16.44
C ILE A 24 4.58 -16.45 17.46
N LYS A 25 4.04 -17.65 17.66
CA LYS A 25 4.60 -18.64 18.59
C LYS A 25 5.74 -19.44 17.96
N GLY A 26 5.69 -19.62 16.66
CA GLY A 26 6.64 -20.36 15.87
C GLY A 26 6.17 -20.41 14.41
N LEU A 27 6.98 -21.01 13.56
CA LEU A 27 6.70 -21.16 12.12
C LEU A 27 7.25 -22.53 11.66
N CYS A 28 6.59 -23.11 10.66
CA CYS A 28 7.14 -24.27 9.94
C CYS A 28 8.25 -23.83 9.01
N ASP A 29 9.36 -24.52 9.05
CA ASP A 29 10.46 -24.38 8.09
C ASP A 29 10.12 -24.96 6.71
N GLY A 30 11.08 -24.92 5.78
CA GLY A 30 10.92 -25.44 4.42
C GLY A 30 10.65 -26.95 4.35
N ASN A 31 10.93 -27.70 5.41
CA ASN A 31 10.69 -29.13 5.54
C ASN A 31 9.37 -29.45 6.25
N GLY A 32 8.64 -28.42 6.69
CA GLY A 32 7.39 -28.58 7.44
C GLY A 32 7.59 -28.85 8.93
N VAL A 33 8.80 -28.66 9.46
CA VAL A 33 9.11 -28.84 10.87
C VAL A 33 8.80 -27.55 11.62
N TRP A 34 8.03 -27.65 12.71
CA TRP A 34 7.68 -26.52 13.56
C TRP A 34 8.87 -26.02 14.36
N GLN A 35 9.17 -24.74 14.23
CA GLN A 35 10.28 -24.04 14.88
C GLN A 35 9.71 -23.01 15.87
N GLU A 36 10.05 -23.14 17.15
CA GLU A 36 9.67 -22.20 18.21
C GLU A 36 10.83 -21.29 18.63
N ASP A 37 12.05 -21.63 18.21
CA ASP A 37 13.23 -20.82 18.48
C ASP A 37 13.16 -19.50 17.72
N GLU A 38 13.24 -18.38 18.46
CA GLU A 38 13.09 -17.03 17.93
C GLU A 38 14.16 -16.68 16.89
N GLU A 39 15.39 -17.14 17.07
CA GLU A 39 16.47 -16.88 16.11
C GLU A 39 16.22 -17.62 14.80
N VAL A 40 15.74 -18.87 14.90
CA VAL A 40 15.45 -19.69 13.72
C VAL A 40 14.28 -19.12 12.92
N PHE A 41 13.14 -18.85 13.56
CA PHE A 41 12.01 -18.33 12.80
C PHE A 41 12.20 -16.86 12.36
N SER A 42 13.01 -16.06 13.05
CA SER A 42 13.40 -14.73 12.58
C SER A 42 14.24 -14.82 11.31
N THR A 43 15.11 -15.80 11.20
CA THR A 43 15.88 -16.07 9.97
C THR A 43 14.94 -16.47 8.83
N LEU A 44 14.00 -17.38 9.09
CA LEU A 44 12.97 -17.78 8.09
C LEU A 44 12.17 -16.58 7.57
N LEU A 45 11.75 -15.68 8.47
CA LEU A 45 11.05 -14.45 8.11
C LEU A 45 11.92 -13.52 7.25
N ASN A 46 13.15 -13.28 7.67
CA ASN A 46 14.08 -12.40 6.96
C ASN A 46 14.37 -12.92 5.56
N ASP A 47 14.67 -14.22 5.43
CA ASP A 47 14.96 -14.85 4.14
C ASP A 47 13.75 -14.79 3.21
N PHE A 48 12.56 -15.09 3.72
CA PHE A 48 11.33 -15.05 2.94
C PHE A 48 11.05 -13.64 2.40
N TYR A 49 11.10 -12.62 3.26
CA TYR A 49 10.81 -11.26 2.84
C TYR A 49 11.94 -10.63 2.03
N THR A 50 13.20 -10.98 2.30
CA THR A 50 14.33 -10.56 1.46
C THR A 50 14.15 -11.08 0.04
N ASN A 51 13.84 -12.37 -0.11
CA ASN A 51 13.58 -12.96 -1.42
C ASN A 51 12.35 -12.35 -2.10
N LEU A 52 11.26 -12.14 -1.35
CA LEU A 52 10.01 -11.57 -1.88
C LEU A 52 10.20 -10.14 -2.40
N PHE A 53 11.00 -9.32 -1.71
CA PHE A 53 11.21 -7.91 -2.06
C PHE A 53 12.46 -7.66 -2.92
N THR A 54 13.23 -8.70 -3.22
CA THR A 54 14.35 -8.61 -4.15
C THR A 54 13.87 -8.80 -5.58
N SER A 55 14.21 -7.87 -6.46
CA SER A 55 13.88 -7.99 -7.88
C SER A 55 14.61 -9.16 -8.52
N SER A 56 13.91 -9.94 -9.33
CA SER A 56 14.49 -10.98 -10.17
C SER A 56 15.30 -10.42 -11.36
N ASN A 57 15.32 -9.08 -11.54
CA ASN A 57 15.92 -8.40 -12.69
C ASN A 57 15.56 -9.09 -14.02
N PRO A 58 14.26 -9.12 -14.39
CA PRO A 58 13.81 -9.82 -15.59
C PRO A 58 14.52 -9.25 -16.82
N GLN A 59 14.99 -10.14 -17.67
CA GLN A 59 15.52 -9.81 -18.98
C GLN A 59 14.35 -9.80 -19.99
N ASP A 60 14.56 -9.26 -21.18
CA ASP A 60 13.57 -9.21 -22.26
C ASP A 60 12.30 -8.38 -21.97
N LEU A 61 12.44 -7.32 -21.16
CA LEU A 61 11.34 -6.37 -20.92
C LEU A 61 10.82 -5.76 -22.24
N ASP A 62 11.70 -5.51 -23.19
CA ASP A 62 11.36 -4.92 -24.50
C ASP A 62 10.31 -5.78 -25.23
N ARG A 63 10.45 -7.09 -25.20
CA ARG A 63 9.47 -8.01 -25.81
C ARG A 63 8.07 -7.90 -25.23
N VAL A 64 7.97 -7.59 -23.92
CA VAL A 64 6.68 -7.37 -23.25
C VAL A 64 6.15 -5.98 -23.59
N LEU A 65 7.05 -4.99 -23.64
CA LEU A 65 6.72 -3.59 -23.92
C LEU A 65 6.31 -3.37 -25.39
N ASP A 66 6.79 -4.16 -26.34
CA ASP A 66 6.39 -4.10 -27.75
C ASP A 66 4.87 -4.29 -27.95
N GLY A 67 4.21 -5.00 -27.03
CA GLY A 67 2.75 -5.18 -27.02
C GLY A 67 1.97 -4.06 -26.30
N VAL A 68 2.65 -3.08 -25.71
CA VAL A 68 2.05 -2.01 -24.93
C VAL A 68 2.14 -0.68 -25.67
N ASN A 69 0.99 -0.12 -26.04
CA ASN A 69 0.95 1.20 -26.66
C ASN A 69 1.34 2.29 -25.68
N ALA A 70 2.16 3.23 -26.11
CA ALA A 70 2.49 4.42 -25.34
C ALA A 70 1.27 5.35 -25.27
N VAL A 71 0.63 5.42 -24.10
CA VAL A 71 -0.57 6.25 -23.85
C VAL A 71 -0.25 7.54 -23.10
N VAL A 72 0.94 7.63 -22.51
CA VAL A 72 1.38 8.83 -21.77
C VAL A 72 1.83 9.89 -22.75
N THR A 73 1.08 10.99 -22.84
CA THR A 73 1.38 12.11 -23.73
C THR A 73 2.44 13.04 -23.12
N ASP A 74 3.05 13.90 -23.95
CA ASP A 74 4.01 14.90 -23.46
C ASP A 74 3.37 15.89 -22.48
N ASN A 75 2.10 16.23 -22.65
CA ASN A 75 1.36 17.08 -21.71
C ASN A 75 1.21 16.40 -20.35
N MET A 76 0.86 15.12 -20.31
CA MET A 76 0.79 14.34 -19.08
C MET A 76 2.16 14.28 -18.38
N ARG A 77 3.23 14.10 -19.16
CA ARG A 77 4.60 14.09 -18.63
C ARG A 77 4.96 15.45 -18.04
N ALA A 78 4.68 16.54 -18.76
CA ALA A 78 4.95 17.90 -18.28
C ALA A 78 4.20 18.21 -16.97
N GLU A 79 2.94 17.74 -16.83
CA GLU A 79 2.16 17.90 -15.60
C GLU A 79 2.75 17.10 -14.43
N LEU A 80 3.21 15.86 -14.66
CA LEU A 80 3.86 15.05 -13.64
C LEU A 80 5.23 15.60 -13.22
N ASP A 81 5.99 16.17 -14.17
CA ASP A 81 7.34 16.70 -13.94
C ASP A 81 7.32 18.13 -13.38
N ARG A 82 6.15 18.76 -13.30
CA ARG A 82 6.00 20.09 -12.71
C ARG A 82 6.56 20.13 -11.29
N PRO A 83 7.31 21.17 -10.90
CA PRO A 83 7.82 21.31 -9.53
C PRO A 83 6.71 21.18 -8.48
N CYS A 84 6.99 20.48 -7.39
CA CYS A 84 6.06 20.38 -6.27
C CYS A 84 6.10 21.67 -5.43
N THR A 85 4.95 22.03 -4.85
CA THR A 85 4.81 23.24 -4.03
C THR A 85 4.55 22.91 -2.56
N SER A 86 4.80 23.88 -1.69
CA SER A 86 4.51 23.73 -0.24
C SER A 86 3.01 23.57 0.03
N GLU A 87 2.18 24.17 -0.80
CA GLU A 87 0.72 24.08 -0.73
C GLU A 87 0.25 22.64 -1.00
N GLU A 88 0.81 22.00 -2.02
CA GLU A 88 0.51 20.59 -2.34
C GLU A 88 0.92 19.66 -1.19
N VAL A 89 2.07 19.90 -0.57
CA VAL A 89 2.49 19.17 0.65
C VAL A 89 1.48 19.35 1.79
N GLY A 90 0.99 20.58 1.97
CA GLY A 90 -0.07 20.91 2.93
C GLY A 90 -1.39 20.17 2.65
N GLU A 91 -1.80 20.10 1.39
CA GLU A 91 -2.99 19.34 0.99
C GLU A 91 -2.80 17.82 1.18
N ALA A 92 -1.61 17.31 0.91
CA ALA A 92 -1.30 15.89 1.12
C ALA A 92 -1.48 15.48 2.59
N ILE A 93 -0.98 16.28 3.55
CA ILE A 93 -1.14 15.97 4.99
C ILE A 93 -2.58 16.16 5.47
N LYS A 94 -3.29 17.19 5.02
CA LYS A 94 -4.71 17.41 5.34
C LYS A 94 -5.58 16.23 4.88
N GLY A 95 -5.28 15.66 3.70
CA GLY A 95 -6.01 14.52 3.13
C GLY A 95 -5.68 13.16 3.79
N MET A 96 -4.86 13.12 4.84
CA MET A 96 -4.55 11.88 5.57
C MET A 96 -5.53 11.64 6.71
N THR A 97 -5.85 10.36 6.94
CA THR A 97 -6.61 9.97 8.13
C THR A 97 -5.78 10.22 9.38
N PRO A 98 -6.25 11.04 10.36
CA PRO A 98 -5.46 11.48 11.51
C PRO A 98 -4.86 10.35 12.35
N LEU A 99 -5.63 9.29 12.57
CA LEU A 99 -5.29 8.17 13.47
C LEU A 99 -4.67 6.97 12.74
N LYS A 100 -4.05 7.18 11.55
CA LYS A 100 -3.24 6.11 10.93
C LYS A 100 -2.06 5.74 11.83
N ALA A 101 -1.73 4.44 11.85
CA ALA A 101 -0.58 3.94 12.59
C ALA A 101 0.70 4.72 12.24
N PRO A 102 1.47 5.17 13.24
CA PRO A 102 2.73 5.85 13.03
C PRO A 102 3.80 4.91 12.46
N GLY A 103 4.88 5.47 11.98
CA GLY A 103 6.11 4.77 11.63
C GLY A 103 7.04 4.58 12.82
N PRO A 104 8.33 4.28 12.55
CA PRO A 104 9.36 4.15 13.58
C PRO A 104 9.56 5.40 14.45
N ASP A 105 9.20 6.58 13.94
CA ASP A 105 9.23 7.86 14.65
C ASP A 105 8.14 8.01 15.73
N GLY A 106 7.15 7.12 15.75
CA GLY A 106 6.03 7.16 16.69
C GLY A 106 5.03 8.29 16.45
N MET A 107 5.19 9.10 15.40
CA MET A 107 4.37 10.29 15.14
C MET A 107 3.23 9.97 14.16
N PRO A 108 1.94 10.05 14.60
CA PRO A 108 0.80 9.86 13.70
C PRO A 108 0.54 11.12 12.84
N PRO A 109 -0.23 11.02 11.73
CA PRO A 109 -0.61 12.17 10.92
C PRO A 109 -1.29 13.29 11.74
N LEU A 110 -2.03 12.94 12.78
CA LEU A 110 -2.66 13.92 13.69
C LEU A 110 -1.66 14.91 14.28
N PHE A 111 -0.47 14.44 14.69
CA PHE A 111 0.59 15.32 15.20
C PHE A 111 0.96 16.40 14.17
N PHE A 112 1.23 15.99 12.94
CA PHE A 112 1.59 16.91 11.86
C PHE A 112 0.43 17.86 11.50
N GLN A 113 -0.81 17.36 11.50
CA GLN A 113 -2.01 18.18 11.23
C GLN A 113 -2.24 19.23 12.32
N THR A 114 -2.04 18.84 13.60
CA THR A 114 -2.27 19.73 14.74
C THR A 114 -1.22 20.85 14.81
N TYR A 115 0.04 20.53 14.58
CA TYR A 115 1.16 21.45 14.68
C TYR A 115 1.64 22.00 13.33
N TRP A 116 0.80 21.91 12.30
CA TRP A 116 1.17 22.30 10.94
C TRP A 116 1.64 23.75 10.84
N THR A 117 1.05 24.66 11.62
CA THR A 117 1.44 26.08 11.67
C THR A 117 2.90 26.25 12.10
N ASP A 118 3.37 25.41 13.01
CA ASP A 118 4.71 25.52 13.59
C ASP A 118 5.77 24.77 12.79
N ILE A 119 5.44 23.55 12.30
CA ILE A 119 6.40 22.65 11.67
C ILE A 119 6.24 22.54 10.16
N GLY A 120 5.13 23.02 9.60
CA GLY A 120 4.77 22.79 8.19
C GLY A 120 5.83 23.27 7.20
N MET A 121 6.50 24.39 7.48
CA MET A 121 7.58 24.91 6.64
C MET A 121 8.76 23.93 6.58
N ASN A 122 9.20 23.41 7.73
CA ASN A 122 10.32 22.46 7.81
C ASN A 122 9.96 21.14 7.14
N VAL A 123 8.74 20.64 7.39
CA VAL A 123 8.25 19.41 6.74
C VAL A 123 8.19 19.56 5.22
N SER A 124 7.67 20.71 4.73
CA SER A 124 7.61 20.98 3.29
C SER A 124 9.00 21.05 2.67
N GLN A 125 9.97 21.68 3.32
CA GLN A 125 11.35 21.70 2.82
C GLN A 125 11.94 20.31 2.69
N VAL A 126 11.75 19.44 3.66
CA VAL A 126 12.25 18.06 3.63
C VAL A 126 11.58 17.26 2.50
N VAL A 127 10.25 17.36 2.38
CA VAL A 127 9.48 16.65 1.33
C VAL A 127 9.92 17.13 -0.07
N LEU A 128 9.98 18.45 -0.28
CA LEU A 128 10.38 19.03 -1.56
C LEU A 128 11.84 18.70 -1.90
N SER A 129 12.73 18.69 -0.91
CA SER A 129 14.12 18.25 -1.11
C SER A 129 14.19 16.79 -1.58
N CYS A 130 13.42 15.89 -0.97
CA CYS A 130 13.37 14.49 -1.39
C CYS A 130 12.81 14.32 -2.82
N LEU A 131 11.75 15.05 -3.15
CA LEU A 131 11.14 14.98 -4.49
C LEU A 131 12.07 15.56 -5.58
N ASN A 132 12.69 16.71 -5.32
CA ASN A 132 13.59 17.36 -6.29
C ASN A 132 14.91 16.60 -6.48
N SER A 133 15.47 16.04 -5.41
CA SER A 133 16.71 15.23 -5.50
C SER A 133 16.47 13.81 -6.00
N ARG A 134 15.21 13.38 -6.13
CA ARG A 134 14.81 11.99 -6.43
C ARG A 134 15.45 10.98 -5.47
N SER A 135 15.72 11.40 -4.26
CA SER A 135 16.37 10.60 -3.22
C SER A 135 15.67 10.77 -1.89
N ILE A 136 15.43 9.67 -1.21
CA ILE A 136 14.81 9.64 0.12
C ILE A 136 15.89 9.27 1.13
N LEU A 137 16.04 10.06 2.19
CA LEU A 137 16.94 9.76 3.29
C LEU A 137 16.62 8.39 3.89
N ARG A 138 17.66 7.62 4.22
CA ARG A 138 17.51 6.27 4.79
C ARG A 138 16.65 6.26 6.06
N SER A 139 16.76 7.27 6.90
CA SER A 139 15.95 7.43 8.11
C SER A 139 14.46 7.63 7.82
N ILE A 140 14.11 8.35 6.74
CA ILE A 140 12.73 8.58 6.30
C ILE A 140 12.16 7.30 5.68
N ASN A 141 12.98 6.57 4.90
CA ASN A 141 12.59 5.32 4.23
C ASN A 141 12.57 4.11 5.18
N HIS A 142 13.13 4.23 6.38
CA HIS A 142 13.08 3.16 7.37
C HIS A 142 11.64 2.89 7.79
N THR A 143 11.25 1.60 7.79
CA THR A 143 9.89 1.17 8.12
C THR A 143 9.90 -0.10 8.95
N PHE A 144 8.94 -0.24 9.85
CA PHE A 144 8.66 -1.52 10.49
C PHE A 144 7.68 -2.32 9.64
N ILE A 145 7.95 -3.62 9.50
CA ILE A 145 7.01 -4.55 8.88
C ILE A 145 6.33 -5.32 10.01
N THR A 146 5.01 -5.13 10.12
CA THR A 146 4.18 -5.86 11.07
C THR A 146 3.43 -6.96 10.34
N LEU A 147 3.48 -8.18 10.89
CA LEU A 147 2.85 -9.35 10.30
C LEU A 147 1.46 -9.55 10.89
N ILE A 148 0.45 -9.61 10.03
CA ILE A 148 -0.95 -9.83 10.42
C ILE A 148 -1.39 -11.19 9.90
N PRO A 149 -1.86 -12.11 10.77
CA PRO A 149 -2.37 -13.41 10.34
C PRO A 149 -3.52 -13.28 9.35
N LYS A 150 -3.44 -13.98 8.21
CA LYS A 150 -4.53 -14.12 7.22
C LYS A 150 -5.49 -15.23 7.60
N VAL A 151 -5.00 -16.23 8.35
CA VAL A 151 -5.75 -17.41 8.77
C VAL A 151 -5.78 -17.52 10.29
N GLN A 152 -6.64 -18.37 10.83
CA GLN A 152 -6.84 -18.48 12.28
C GLN A 152 -5.63 -19.07 13.01
N ASN A 153 -4.96 -20.06 12.41
CA ASN A 153 -3.76 -20.72 12.95
C ASN A 153 -2.66 -20.65 11.87
N PRO A 154 -1.88 -19.56 11.81
CA PRO A 154 -0.83 -19.42 10.82
C PRO A 154 0.36 -20.30 11.20
N GLU A 155 0.84 -21.09 10.25
CA GLU A 155 1.97 -21.99 10.42
C GLU A 155 3.15 -21.62 9.52
N ARG A 156 2.87 -20.94 8.39
CA ARG A 156 3.88 -20.56 7.41
C ARG A 156 3.99 -19.06 7.27
N VAL A 157 5.13 -18.57 6.84
CA VAL A 157 5.33 -17.12 6.59
C VAL A 157 4.30 -16.58 5.59
N SER A 158 3.90 -17.35 4.59
CA SER A 158 2.88 -17.00 3.60
C SER A 158 1.48 -16.75 4.18
N ASP A 159 1.21 -17.28 5.39
CA ASP A 159 -0.06 -17.12 6.09
C ASP A 159 -0.21 -15.75 6.76
N PHE A 160 0.83 -14.93 6.68
CA PHE A 160 0.83 -13.57 7.19
C PHE A 160 0.76 -12.54 6.06
N CYS A 161 0.14 -11.40 6.36
CA CYS A 161 0.14 -10.22 5.52
C CYS A 161 1.15 -9.21 6.10
N PRO A 162 2.22 -8.85 5.37
CA PRO A 162 3.12 -7.80 5.81
C PRO A 162 2.44 -6.43 5.67
N ILE A 163 2.44 -5.67 6.75
CA ILE A 163 1.96 -4.28 6.78
C ILE A 163 3.13 -3.37 7.11
N SER A 164 3.44 -2.46 6.18
CA SER A 164 4.51 -1.48 6.36
C SER A 164 4.04 -0.28 7.18
N LEU A 165 4.73 -0.02 8.29
CA LEU A 165 4.51 1.13 9.17
C LEU A 165 5.55 2.20 8.84
N CYS A 166 5.30 2.98 7.80
CA CYS A 166 6.20 4.04 7.33
C CYS A 166 6.03 5.32 8.16
N ASN A 167 7.07 6.15 8.21
CA ASN A 167 7.03 7.49 8.74
C ASN A 167 6.02 8.38 7.98
N VAL A 168 5.47 9.38 8.65
CA VAL A 168 4.47 10.26 8.03
C VAL A 168 5.08 11.08 6.89
N ILE A 169 6.33 11.51 7.00
CA ILE A 169 7.04 12.22 5.90
C ILE A 169 7.08 11.35 4.63
N TYR A 170 7.40 10.05 4.75
CA TYR A 170 7.32 9.12 3.62
C TYR A 170 5.90 9.03 3.04
N LYS A 171 4.88 8.97 3.90
CA LYS A 171 3.48 8.94 3.48
C LYS A 171 3.07 10.22 2.76
N ILE A 172 3.58 11.40 3.17
CA ILE A 172 3.34 12.67 2.49
C ILE A 172 3.93 12.63 1.08
N ILE A 173 5.20 12.22 0.94
CA ILE A 173 5.86 12.06 -0.37
C ILE A 173 5.04 11.14 -1.29
N SER A 174 4.66 9.98 -0.80
CA SER A 174 3.87 9.01 -1.57
C SER A 174 2.47 9.55 -1.93
N LYS A 175 1.85 10.30 -1.02
CA LYS A 175 0.53 10.90 -1.23
C LYS A 175 0.58 12.00 -2.29
N GLU A 176 1.64 12.81 -2.27
CA GLU A 176 1.87 13.86 -3.27
C GLU A 176 1.98 13.26 -4.68
N ILE A 177 2.84 12.27 -4.85
CA ILE A 177 2.97 11.54 -6.14
C ILE A 177 1.63 10.93 -6.55
N THR A 178 0.90 10.35 -5.62
CA THR A 178 -0.43 9.76 -5.88
C THR A 178 -1.43 10.82 -6.31
N ASN A 179 -1.46 11.99 -5.67
CA ASN A 179 -2.37 13.07 -6.00
C ASN A 179 -2.14 13.57 -7.44
N ARG A 180 -0.90 13.66 -7.88
CA ARG A 180 -0.54 14.04 -9.27
C ARG A 180 -0.87 12.95 -10.28
N LEU A 181 -0.66 11.69 -9.94
CA LEU A 181 -0.92 10.58 -10.83
C LEU A 181 -2.43 10.29 -10.99
N LYS A 182 -3.20 10.47 -9.91
CA LYS A 182 -4.61 10.09 -9.85
C LYS A 182 -5.47 10.63 -11.00
N PRO A 183 -5.38 11.91 -11.42
CA PRO A 183 -6.17 12.44 -12.53
C PRO A 183 -5.87 11.75 -13.87
N LEU A 184 -4.67 11.21 -14.03
CA LEU A 184 -4.23 10.60 -15.28
C LEU A 184 -4.59 9.12 -15.38
N LEU A 185 -4.88 8.46 -14.25
CA LEU A 185 -5.11 7.00 -14.21
C LEU A 185 -6.23 6.55 -15.15
N ASN A 186 -7.32 7.30 -15.25
CA ASN A 186 -8.43 6.96 -16.14
C ASN A 186 -8.04 6.93 -17.62
N SER A 187 -7.02 7.70 -18.03
CA SER A 187 -6.54 7.76 -19.41
C SER A 187 -5.50 6.71 -19.74
N ILE A 188 -4.74 6.23 -18.73
CA ILE A 188 -3.61 5.32 -18.94
C ILE A 188 -3.88 3.87 -18.52
N ILE A 189 -4.97 3.64 -17.79
CA ILE A 189 -5.36 2.32 -17.29
C ILE A 189 -6.55 1.81 -18.07
N PHE A 190 -6.46 0.57 -18.58
CA PHE A 190 -7.54 -0.09 -19.29
C PHE A 190 -8.86 -0.10 -18.50
N GLU A 191 -9.97 -0.01 -19.20
CA GLU A 191 -11.31 0.07 -18.60
C GLU A 191 -11.65 -1.13 -17.72
N ASN A 192 -11.10 -2.30 -18.03
CA ASN A 192 -11.33 -3.54 -17.28
C ASN A 192 -10.66 -3.55 -15.89
N GLN A 193 -9.70 -2.65 -15.63
CA GLN A 193 -9.06 -2.53 -14.33
C GLN A 193 -9.87 -1.63 -13.42
N SER A 194 -10.51 -2.20 -12.40
CA SER A 194 -11.34 -1.46 -11.45
C SER A 194 -10.61 -1.10 -10.15
N ALA A 195 -9.67 -1.94 -9.71
CA ALA A 195 -8.99 -1.72 -8.44
C ALA A 195 -8.11 -0.45 -8.47
N PHE A 196 -8.24 0.38 -7.42
CA PHE A 196 -7.49 1.62 -7.19
C PHE A 196 -7.74 2.75 -8.20
N ILE A 197 -8.72 2.63 -9.08
CA ILE A 197 -9.13 3.66 -10.02
C ILE A 197 -10.39 4.32 -9.47
N ALA A 198 -10.41 5.66 -9.45
CA ALA A 198 -11.57 6.41 -9.00
C ALA A 198 -12.79 6.11 -9.91
N ASP A 199 -13.96 6.04 -9.30
CA ASP A 199 -15.25 5.86 -9.96
C ASP A 199 -15.44 4.52 -10.70
N ARG A 200 -14.53 3.54 -10.49
CA ARG A 200 -14.69 2.18 -11.01
C ARG A 200 -14.98 1.22 -9.86
N LEU A 201 -16.00 0.38 -10.03
CA LEU A 201 -16.41 -0.61 -9.04
C LEU A 201 -15.95 -2.02 -9.46
N ILE A 202 -15.41 -2.77 -8.51
CA ILE A 202 -15.04 -4.18 -8.72
C ILE A 202 -16.26 -5.01 -9.16
N THR A 203 -17.46 -4.64 -8.68
CA THR A 203 -18.71 -5.28 -9.03
C THR A 203 -19.04 -5.18 -10.52
N ASP A 204 -18.58 -4.15 -11.22
CA ASP A 204 -18.86 -3.97 -12.66
C ASP A 204 -18.25 -5.11 -13.47
N ASN A 205 -17.02 -5.53 -13.14
CA ASN A 205 -16.36 -6.66 -13.79
C ASN A 205 -17.11 -7.98 -13.52
N ILE A 206 -17.66 -8.15 -12.31
CA ILE A 206 -18.46 -9.33 -11.96
C ILE A 206 -19.75 -9.36 -12.76
N LEU A 207 -20.43 -8.21 -12.90
CA LEU A 207 -21.66 -8.08 -13.67
C LEU A 207 -21.43 -8.37 -15.16
N ILE A 208 -20.36 -7.81 -15.75
CA ILE A 208 -19.99 -8.08 -17.15
C ILE A 208 -19.75 -9.58 -17.38
N ALA A 209 -19.00 -10.23 -16.47
CA ALA A 209 -18.76 -11.66 -16.56
C ALA A 209 -20.06 -12.47 -16.44
N PHE A 210 -20.94 -12.09 -15.49
CA PHE A 210 -22.24 -12.73 -15.31
C PHE A 210 -23.15 -12.58 -16.55
N GLU A 211 -23.28 -11.38 -17.09
CA GLU A 211 -24.09 -11.10 -18.29
C GLU A 211 -23.54 -11.86 -19.51
N SER A 212 -22.22 -11.88 -19.67
CA SER A 212 -21.56 -12.62 -20.76
C SER A 212 -21.88 -14.12 -20.69
N LEU A 213 -21.75 -14.74 -19.50
CA LEU A 213 -22.09 -16.13 -19.29
C LEU A 213 -23.57 -16.41 -19.48
N HIS A 214 -24.44 -15.52 -19.02
CA HIS A 214 -25.89 -15.64 -19.20
C HIS A 214 -26.28 -15.55 -20.70
N HIS A 215 -25.69 -14.61 -21.44
CA HIS A 215 -25.88 -14.50 -22.89
C HIS A 215 -25.41 -15.77 -23.62
N MET A 216 -24.23 -16.28 -23.31
CA MET A 216 -23.71 -17.51 -23.92
C MET A 216 -24.64 -18.70 -23.65
N LYS A 217 -25.13 -18.86 -22.42
CA LYS A 217 -26.05 -19.92 -22.04
C LYS A 217 -27.35 -19.87 -22.86
N ASN A 218 -27.91 -18.66 -23.01
CA ASN A 218 -29.14 -18.48 -23.76
C ASN A 218 -28.95 -18.64 -25.29
N SER A 219 -27.81 -18.19 -25.82
CA SER A 219 -27.47 -18.35 -27.24
C SER A 219 -27.22 -19.83 -27.61
N CYS A 220 -26.66 -20.62 -26.69
CA CYS A 220 -26.49 -22.08 -26.92
C CYS A 220 -27.82 -22.85 -26.82
N SER A 221 -28.81 -22.32 -26.08
CA SER A 221 -30.12 -22.96 -25.94
C SER A 221 -31.02 -22.76 -27.17
N GLY A 222 -30.70 -21.81 -28.05
CA GLY A 222 -31.48 -21.52 -29.27
C GLY A 222 -31.18 -22.38 -30.50
N LYS A 223 -30.25 -23.35 -30.43
CA LYS A 223 -29.93 -24.29 -31.50
C LYS A 223 -30.44 -25.72 -31.21
N LYS A 224 -31.71 -25.86 -30.88
CA LYS A 224 -32.47 -27.11 -30.96
C LYS A 224 -33.71 -26.80 -31.80
N GLY A 225 -33.54 -26.96 -33.09
CA GLY A 225 -34.58 -26.89 -34.07
C GLY A 225 -34.01 -27.28 -35.44
#